data_8ca0ec3ffbad0a8d055955fdc347fc23
#
_entry.id   8ca0ec3ffbad0a8d055955fdc347fc23
#
_cell.length_a   1.000
_cell.length_b   1.000
_cell.length_c   1.000
_cell.angle_alpha   90.00
_cell.angle_beta   90.00
_cell.angle_gamma   90.00
#
_symmetry.space_group_name_H-M   'P 1'
#
loop_
_entity.id
_entity.type
_entity.pdbx_description
1 polymer ?
#
loop_
_entity_poly.entity_id
_entity_poly.type
_entity_poly.pdbx_seq_one_letter_code
_entity_poly.pdbx_strand_id
1 'polypeptide(L)'
;LRVRDLIDKKKIVLDLGAGEGSWFNDKKNNKTRKSIQFLKNDVKKFYSADIDRAVLKNKSSHKNFLIKDNIIPLKNNSVDIIICDWVFEHIESPNLFFKEINRVLKKGGTICSRTPHKYNYFSIVSNILEGTSLKDFLLKKIQPGRKEYFKSYYKLNTKKEINSFFKNFSNKIFLFTPDPAYYFNLKIFYFF
;
A
#
# COMPACT_ATOMS: atom_id res chain seq x y z
N LEU A 1 0.49 8.86 10.31
CA LEU A 1 -0.16 9.78 11.25
C LEU A 1 -1.62 10.04 10.87
N ARG A 2 -1.93 10.39 9.62
CA ARG A 2 -3.31 10.72 9.19
C ARG A 2 -4.30 9.57 9.33
N VAL A 3 -3.86 8.32 9.20
CA VAL A 3 -4.75 7.17 9.43
C VAL A 3 -5.19 7.10 10.90
N ARG A 4 -4.31 7.48 11.83
CA ARG A 4 -4.64 7.48 13.27
C ARG A 4 -5.73 8.46 13.64
N ASP A 5 -5.87 9.56 12.89
CA ASP A 5 -6.93 10.55 13.12
C ASP A 5 -8.31 10.07 12.65
N LEU A 6 -8.36 8.96 11.88
CA LEU A 6 -9.57 8.39 11.30
C LEU A 6 -10.07 7.15 12.06
N ILE A 7 -9.27 6.58 12.95
CA ILE A 7 -9.57 5.33 13.64
C ILE A 7 -10.10 5.56 15.06
N ASP A 8 -10.95 4.64 15.49
CA ASP A 8 -11.42 4.49 16.85
C ASP A 8 -11.82 3.03 17.13
N LYS A 9 -12.20 2.73 18.39
CA LYS A 9 -12.60 1.39 18.84
C LYS A 9 -13.87 0.83 18.15
N LYS A 10 -14.59 1.61 17.36
CA LYS A 10 -15.80 1.17 16.62
C LYS A 10 -15.46 0.78 15.18
N LYS A 11 -14.33 1.19 14.64
CA LYS A 11 -13.93 1.02 13.25
C LYS A 11 -13.42 -0.38 12.93
N ILE A 12 -13.77 -0.86 11.74
CA ILE A 12 -13.20 -2.05 11.12
C ILE A 12 -12.28 -1.57 10.02
N VAL A 13 -11.01 -1.93 10.10
CA VAL A 13 -9.95 -1.51 9.18
C VAL A 13 -9.42 -2.71 8.40
N LEU A 14 -9.24 -2.53 7.11
CA LEU A 14 -8.59 -3.47 6.20
C LEU A 14 -7.26 -2.90 5.72
N ASP A 15 -6.17 -3.59 5.98
CA ASP A 15 -4.86 -3.36 5.39
C ASP A 15 -4.74 -4.26 4.16
N LEU A 16 -4.82 -3.64 2.98
CA LEU A 16 -4.83 -4.31 1.67
C LEU A 16 -3.42 -4.24 1.07
N GLY A 17 -2.88 -5.40 0.64
CA GLY A 17 -1.48 -5.52 0.26
C GLY A 17 -0.55 -5.59 1.48
N ALA A 18 -1.02 -6.17 2.58
CA ALA A 18 -0.34 -6.15 3.87
C ALA A 18 0.89 -7.07 3.94
N GLY A 19 1.04 -8.02 3.01
CA GLY A 19 2.10 -9.01 3.02
C GLY A 19 2.23 -9.76 4.35
N GLU A 20 3.42 -10.24 4.65
CA GLU A 20 3.74 -10.96 5.90
C GLU A 20 3.73 -10.05 7.16
N GLY A 21 3.64 -8.72 6.99
CA GLY A 21 3.79 -7.79 8.10
C GLY A 21 5.20 -7.78 8.69
N SER A 22 6.22 -7.91 7.85
CA SER A 22 7.63 -8.00 8.24
C SER A 22 8.10 -6.86 9.15
N TRP A 23 7.56 -5.66 8.95
CA TRP A 23 7.84 -4.48 9.76
C TRP A 23 7.49 -4.69 11.26
N PHE A 24 6.48 -5.51 11.55
CA PHE A 24 6.07 -5.83 12.92
C PHE A 24 7.08 -6.76 13.61
N ASN A 25 7.64 -7.70 12.85
CA ASN A 25 8.61 -8.68 13.35
C ASN A 25 10.05 -8.14 13.34
N ASP A 26 10.32 -7.04 12.64
CA ASP A 26 11.67 -6.48 12.53
C ASP A 26 12.18 -5.95 13.88
N LYS A 27 13.23 -6.60 14.41
CA LYS A 27 13.89 -6.20 15.66
C LYS A 27 14.58 -4.82 15.57
N LYS A 28 14.97 -4.41 14.35
CA LYS A 28 15.60 -3.10 14.09
C LYS A 28 14.56 -1.96 14.05
N ASN A 29 13.27 -2.28 13.97
CA ASN A 29 12.24 -1.27 13.91
C ASN A 29 12.10 -0.56 15.26
N ASN A 30 12.24 0.76 15.24
CA ASN A 30 12.16 1.61 16.42
C ASN A 30 10.79 1.41 17.13
N LYS A 31 10.79 1.34 18.47
CA LYS A 31 9.58 1.19 19.30
C LYS A 31 8.53 2.25 18.98
N THR A 32 8.94 3.51 18.77
CA THR A 32 8.06 4.61 18.41
C THR A 32 7.41 4.38 17.04
N ARG A 33 8.17 3.94 16.05
CA ARG A 33 7.62 3.62 14.73
C ARG A 33 6.62 2.47 14.80
N LYS A 34 6.94 1.41 15.54
CA LYS A 34 6.00 0.30 15.78
C LYS A 34 4.71 0.77 16.45
N SER A 35 4.79 1.62 17.48
CA SER A 35 3.60 2.13 18.17
C SER A 35 2.70 2.97 17.24
N ILE A 36 3.29 3.70 16.28
CA ILE A 36 2.54 4.48 15.29
C ILE A 36 1.88 3.58 14.25
N GLN A 37 2.56 2.55 13.79
CA GLN A 37 2.09 1.65 12.73
C GLN A 37 1.13 0.57 13.25
N PHE A 38 1.25 0.17 14.51
CA PHE A 38 0.43 -0.89 15.09
C PHE A 38 -0.96 -0.36 15.47
N LEU A 39 -1.94 -0.63 14.64
CA LEU A 39 -3.31 -0.12 14.79
C LEU A 39 -4.28 -1.13 15.39
N LYS A 40 -3.86 -2.39 15.49
CA LYS A 40 -4.72 -3.52 15.93
C LYS A 40 -5.43 -3.25 17.24
N ASN A 41 -4.75 -2.65 18.21
CA ASN A 41 -5.32 -2.37 19.54
C ASN A 41 -6.22 -1.12 19.57
N ASP A 42 -6.23 -0.29 18.53
CA ASP A 42 -6.92 1.00 18.50
C ASP A 42 -8.25 0.96 17.73
N VAL A 43 -8.58 -0.20 17.18
CA VAL A 43 -9.77 -0.40 16.34
C VAL A 43 -10.60 -1.59 16.80
N LYS A 44 -11.86 -1.70 16.36
CA LYS A 44 -12.74 -2.83 16.64
C LYS A 44 -12.19 -4.13 16.01
N LYS A 45 -11.78 -4.06 14.74
CA LYS A 45 -11.14 -5.15 14.01
C LYS A 45 -10.12 -4.57 13.03
N PHE A 46 -8.96 -5.20 12.99
CA PHE A 46 -7.92 -4.92 12.01
C PHE A 46 -7.69 -6.18 11.19
N TYR A 47 -7.95 -6.11 9.90
CA TYR A 47 -7.80 -7.21 8.97
C TYR A 47 -6.62 -6.93 8.03
N SER A 48 -5.92 -7.99 7.64
CA SER A 48 -4.90 -7.94 6.59
C SER A 48 -5.34 -8.81 5.42
N ALA A 49 -5.21 -8.32 4.20
CA ALA A 49 -5.48 -9.07 2.99
C ALA A 49 -4.40 -8.85 1.94
N ASP A 50 -4.02 -9.91 1.23
CA ASP A 50 -3.04 -9.87 0.17
C ASP A 50 -3.28 -11.01 -0.83
N ILE A 51 -2.76 -10.87 -2.05
CA ILE A 51 -2.67 -11.93 -3.05
C ILE A 51 -1.53 -12.92 -2.71
N ASP A 52 -0.52 -12.46 -1.97
CA ASP A 52 0.57 -13.29 -1.49
C ASP A 52 0.14 -14.10 -0.25
N ARG A 53 0.40 -15.41 -0.29
CA ARG A 53 0.14 -16.33 0.82
C ARG A 53 0.89 -15.98 2.12
N ALA A 54 1.98 -15.20 2.02
CA ALA A 54 2.72 -14.72 3.18
C ALA A 54 1.84 -13.93 4.16
N VAL A 55 0.74 -13.31 3.69
CA VAL A 55 -0.24 -12.62 4.53
C VAL A 55 -0.81 -13.51 5.64
N LEU A 56 -0.93 -14.81 5.41
CA LEU A 56 -1.46 -15.74 6.40
C LEU A 56 -0.59 -15.84 7.67
N LYS A 57 0.67 -15.42 7.58
CA LYS A 57 1.62 -15.34 8.71
C LYS A 57 1.66 -13.98 9.40
N ASN A 58 0.89 -13.00 8.90
CA ASN A 58 0.90 -11.64 9.44
C ASN A 58 0.34 -11.59 10.86
N LYS A 59 1.17 -11.16 11.82
CA LYS A 59 0.82 -11.07 13.25
C LYS A 59 0.28 -9.71 13.66
N SER A 60 0.34 -8.71 12.77
CA SER A 60 -0.08 -7.34 13.07
C SER A 60 -1.60 -7.13 13.03
N SER A 61 -2.36 -8.12 12.61
CA SER A 61 -3.82 -8.04 12.46
C SER A 61 -4.58 -9.03 13.35
N HIS A 62 -5.90 -8.87 13.44
CA HIS A 62 -6.79 -9.82 14.12
C HIS A 62 -7.10 -11.04 13.24
N LYS A 63 -7.16 -10.85 11.92
CA LYS A 63 -7.43 -11.91 10.96
C LYS A 63 -6.81 -11.58 9.62
N ASN A 64 -6.30 -12.61 8.96
CA ASN A 64 -5.63 -12.52 7.66
C ASN A 64 -6.45 -13.21 6.59
N PHE A 65 -6.44 -12.65 5.38
CA PHE A 65 -7.18 -13.16 4.25
C PHE A 65 -6.28 -13.25 3.01
N LEU A 66 -6.31 -14.39 2.35
CA LEU A 66 -5.71 -14.56 1.03
C LEU A 66 -6.74 -14.13 -0.01
N ILE A 67 -6.37 -13.18 -0.85
CA ILE A 67 -7.18 -12.75 -2.01
C ILE A 67 -6.96 -13.74 -3.14
N LYS A 68 -8.05 -14.24 -3.70
CA LYS A 68 -8.07 -15.09 -4.89
C LYS A 68 -9.02 -14.50 -5.92
N ASP A 69 -8.67 -14.61 -7.18
CA ASP A 69 -9.50 -14.15 -8.31
C ASP A 69 -9.96 -12.69 -8.17
N ASN A 70 -9.11 -11.83 -7.61
CA ASN A 70 -9.39 -10.44 -7.25
C ASN A 70 -10.56 -10.24 -6.26
N ILE A 71 -10.96 -11.27 -5.52
CA ILE A 71 -12.05 -11.22 -4.54
C ILE A 71 -11.45 -11.15 -3.13
N ILE A 72 -11.81 -10.11 -2.38
CA ILE A 72 -11.48 -9.97 -0.96
C ILE A 72 -12.52 -10.80 -0.17
N PRO A 73 -12.12 -11.80 0.64
CA PRO A 73 -13.07 -12.68 1.32
C PRO A 73 -13.73 -12.01 2.53
N LEU A 74 -14.35 -10.86 2.29
CA LEU A 74 -15.14 -10.07 3.23
C LEU A 74 -16.53 -9.81 2.67
N LYS A 75 -17.50 -9.59 3.55
CA LYS A 75 -18.89 -9.25 3.19
C LYS A 75 -18.96 -7.84 2.57
N ASN A 76 -20.01 -7.60 1.79
CA ASN A 76 -20.32 -6.27 1.29
C ASN A 76 -20.49 -5.28 2.44
N ASN A 77 -20.08 -4.02 2.27
CA ASN A 77 -20.24 -2.95 3.24
C ASN A 77 -19.77 -3.35 4.66
N SER A 78 -18.62 -3.99 4.77
CA SER A 78 -18.14 -4.56 6.03
C SER A 78 -16.97 -3.82 6.67
N VAL A 79 -16.23 -2.98 5.94
CA VAL A 79 -15.08 -2.23 6.45
C VAL A 79 -15.31 -0.73 6.41
N ASP A 80 -14.80 -0.03 7.43
CA ASP A 80 -14.93 1.43 7.53
C ASP A 80 -13.76 2.15 6.86
N ILE A 81 -12.56 1.55 6.92
CA ILE A 81 -11.33 2.14 6.38
C ILE A 81 -10.54 1.06 5.63
N ILE A 82 -10.06 1.39 4.45
CA ILE A 82 -9.11 0.57 3.69
C ILE A 82 -7.79 1.32 3.62
N ILE A 83 -6.70 0.64 3.97
CA ILE A 83 -5.33 1.12 3.84
C ILE A 83 -4.71 0.40 2.64
N CYS A 84 -4.11 1.15 1.71
CA CYS A 84 -3.40 0.63 0.54
C CYS A 84 -2.01 1.30 0.50
N ASP A 85 -1.04 0.72 1.21
CA ASP A 85 0.31 1.29 1.26
C ASP A 85 1.23 0.59 0.27
N TRP A 86 1.65 1.30 -0.80
CA TRP A 86 2.45 0.76 -1.90
C TRP A 86 1.76 -0.40 -2.64
N VAL A 87 0.48 -0.20 -2.98
CA VAL A 87 -0.36 -1.19 -3.67
C VAL A 87 -0.75 -0.73 -5.07
N PHE A 88 -1.11 0.55 -5.23
CA PHE A 88 -1.70 1.06 -6.48
C PHE A 88 -0.80 0.87 -7.69
N GLU A 89 0.52 0.91 -7.51
CA GLU A 89 1.49 0.67 -8.58
C GLU A 89 1.44 -0.76 -9.14
N HIS A 90 0.96 -1.71 -8.34
CA HIS A 90 0.87 -3.13 -8.71
C HIS A 90 -0.49 -3.55 -9.27
N ILE A 91 -1.46 -2.62 -9.34
CA ILE A 91 -2.80 -2.94 -9.83
C ILE A 91 -2.82 -3.05 -11.36
N GLU A 92 -3.01 -4.27 -11.83
CA GLU A 92 -3.11 -4.58 -13.26
C GLU A 92 -4.46 -4.16 -13.85
N SER A 93 -5.55 -4.42 -13.13
CA SER A 93 -6.92 -4.17 -13.55
C SER A 93 -7.64 -3.20 -12.60
N PRO A 94 -7.47 -1.86 -12.77
CA PRO A 94 -8.07 -0.86 -11.90
C PRO A 94 -9.59 -0.97 -11.75
N ASN A 95 -10.30 -1.35 -12.81
CA ASN A 95 -11.76 -1.50 -12.77
C ASN A 95 -12.21 -2.63 -11.83
N LEU A 96 -11.54 -3.79 -11.88
CA LEU A 96 -11.84 -4.92 -10.98
C LEU A 96 -11.49 -4.55 -9.55
N PHE A 97 -10.32 -3.95 -9.35
CA PHE A 97 -9.89 -3.45 -8.04
C PHE A 97 -10.89 -2.47 -7.44
N PHE A 98 -11.32 -1.47 -8.23
CA PHE A 98 -12.28 -0.46 -7.78
C PHE A 98 -13.66 -1.07 -7.46
N LYS A 99 -14.15 -2.01 -8.28
CA LYS A 99 -15.40 -2.72 -8.03
C LYS A 99 -15.36 -3.45 -6.68
N GLU A 100 -14.25 -4.11 -6.39
CA GLU A 100 -14.09 -4.89 -5.18
C GLU A 100 -13.93 -4.01 -3.93
N ILE A 101 -13.17 -2.92 -4.03
CA ILE A 101 -13.07 -1.90 -2.99
C ILE A 101 -14.45 -1.33 -2.64
N ASN A 102 -15.23 -0.93 -3.65
CA ASN A 102 -16.59 -0.41 -3.42
C ASN A 102 -17.52 -1.46 -2.81
N ARG A 103 -17.33 -2.74 -3.13
CA ARG A 103 -18.14 -3.81 -2.56
C ARG A 103 -17.92 -3.97 -1.06
N VAL A 104 -16.65 -3.96 -0.62
CA VAL A 104 -16.31 -4.23 0.79
C VAL A 104 -16.38 -3.00 1.66
N LEU A 105 -16.14 -1.81 1.12
CA LEU A 105 -16.17 -0.55 1.85
C LEU A 105 -17.61 -0.14 2.17
N LYS A 106 -17.87 0.30 3.38
CA LYS A 106 -19.14 0.89 3.79
C LYS A 106 -19.40 2.22 3.09
N LYS A 107 -20.68 2.60 2.94
CA LYS A 107 -21.04 3.96 2.54
C LYS A 107 -20.44 4.97 3.53
N GLY A 108 -19.77 6.01 3.00
CA GLY A 108 -19.02 6.97 3.82
C GLY A 108 -17.70 6.46 4.39
N GLY A 109 -17.27 5.26 3.99
CA GLY A 109 -15.96 4.73 4.36
C GLY A 109 -14.81 5.45 3.65
N THR A 110 -13.60 5.27 4.16
CA THR A 110 -12.40 6.00 3.71
C THR A 110 -11.35 5.04 3.16
N ILE A 111 -10.66 5.46 2.09
CA ILE A 111 -9.49 4.79 1.55
C ILE A 111 -8.27 5.69 1.82
N CYS A 112 -7.25 5.13 2.46
CA CYS A 112 -5.97 5.77 2.68
C CYS A 112 -4.92 5.06 1.85
N SER A 113 -4.32 5.73 0.87
CA SER A 113 -3.28 5.13 0.05
C SER A 113 -2.03 5.99 -0.02
N ARG A 114 -0.90 5.33 -0.19
CA ARG A 114 0.38 5.91 -0.56
C ARG A 114 0.94 5.11 -1.73
N THR A 115 1.36 5.82 -2.79
CA THR A 115 1.88 5.19 -4.00
C THR A 115 2.89 6.11 -4.68
N PRO A 116 3.90 5.58 -5.40
CA PRO A 116 4.84 6.40 -6.13
C PRO A 116 4.15 7.09 -7.30
N HIS A 117 4.55 8.31 -7.62
CA HIS A 117 4.07 8.98 -8.82
C HIS A 117 4.64 8.31 -10.07
N LYS A 118 3.80 8.07 -11.09
CA LYS A 118 4.15 7.39 -12.34
C LYS A 118 5.37 7.99 -13.04
N TYR A 119 5.49 9.31 -13.03
CA TYR A 119 6.57 10.07 -13.68
C TYR A 119 7.71 10.43 -12.72
N ASN A 120 7.76 9.83 -11.53
CA ASN A 120 8.96 9.92 -10.71
C ASN A 120 10.10 9.16 -11.43
N TYR A 121 11.33 9.69 -11.37
CA TYR A 121 12.48 9.09 -12.05
C TYR A 121 12.67 7.61 -11.71
N PHE A 122 12.44 7.23 -10.45
CA PHE A 122 12.53 5.84 -9.99
C PHE A 122 11.48 4.96 -10.68
N SER A 123 10.25 5.44 -10.81
CA SER A 123 9.16 4.72 -11.49
C SER A 123 9.46 4.56 -12.99
N ILE A 124 10.00 5.60 -13.64
CA ILE A 124 10.41 5.57 -15.04
C ILE A 124 11.52 4.54 -15.25
N VAL A 125 12.61 4.65 -14.48
CA VAL A 125 13.74 3.71 -14.57
C VAL A 125 13.30 2.28 -14.28
N SER A 126 12.50 2.07 -13.23
CA SER A 126 11.96 0.75 -12.89
C SER A 126 11.13 0.16 -14.03
N ASN A 127 10.35 0.98 -14.72
CA ASN A 127 9.49 0.54 -15.83
C ASN A 127 10.30 0.23 -17.11
N ILE A 128 11.31 1.03 -17.42
CA ILE A 128 12.22 0.80 -18.56
C ILE A 128 13.01 -0.50 -18.36
N LEU A 129 13.43 -0.78 -17.14
CA LEU A 129 14.22 -1.96 -16.79
C LEU A 129 13.36 -3.19 -16.49
N GLU A 130 12.03 -3.12 -16.67
CA GLU A 130 11.13 -4.24 -16.38
C GLU A 130 11.51 -5.49 -17.17
N GLY A 131 11.62 -6.63 -16.49
CA GLY A 131 12.02 -7.91 -17.09
C GLY A 131 13.52 -8.07 -17.32
N THR A 132 14.37 -7.14 -16.90
CA THR A 132 15.83 -7.26 -17.03
C THR A 132 16.50 -7.64 -15.71
N SER A 133 17.60 -8.41 -15.77
CA SER A 133 18.44 -8.74 -14.62
C SER A 133 19.06 -7.51 -13.95
N LEU A 134 19.21 -6.41 -14.71
CA LEU A 134 19.71 -5.13 -14.20
C LEU A 134 18.74 -4.50 -13.20
N LYS A 135 17.42 -4.63 -13.43
CA LYS A 135 16.40 -4.18 -12.47
C LYS A 135 16.56 -4.90 -11.13
N ASP A 136 16.66 -6.22 -11.17
CA ASP A 136 16.81 -7.03 -9.95
C ASP A 136 18.08 -6.69 -9.18
N PHE A 137 19.19 -6.48 -9.89
CA PHE A 137 20.45 -6.05 -9.29
C PHE A 137 20.32 -4.67 -8.59
N LEU A 138 19.75 -3.67 -9.28
CA LEU A 138 19.55 -2.34 -8.72
C LEU A 138 18.59 -2.33 -7.54
N LEU A 139 17.47 -3.07 -7.63
CA LEU A 139 16.51 -3.18 -6.54
C LEU A 139 17.11 -3.85 -5.30
N LYS A 140 17.92 -4.90 -5.45
CA LYS A 140 18.64 -5.53 -4.35
C LYS A 140 19.61 -4.56 -3.67
N LYS A 141 20.24 -3.66 -4.44
CA LYS A 141 21.16 -2.66 -3.91
C LYS A 141 20.44 -1.52 -3.17
N ILE A 142 19.28 -1.09 -3.67
CA ILE A 142 18.47 0.01 -3.09
C ILE A 142 17.64 -0.47 -1.90
N GLN A 143 17.12 -1.70 -1.97
CA GLN A 143 16.26 -2.29 -0.93
C GLN A 143 16.84 -3.64 -0.48
N PRO A 144 17.97 -3.65 0.22
CA PRO A 144 18.58 -4.89 0.69
C PRO A 144 17.63 -5.61 1.66
N GLY A 145 17.40 -6.91 1.41
CA GLY A 145 16.54 -7.75 2.25
C GLY A 145 15.08 -7.89 1.79
N ARG A 146 14.67 -7.21 0.71
CA ARG A 146 13.36 -7.47 0.08
C ARG A 146 13.42 -8.80 -0.68
N LYS A 147 12.52 -9.73 -0.34
CA LYS A 147 12.53 -11.09 -0.85
C LYS A 147 11.88 -11.23 -2.23
N GLU A 148 10.87 -10.41 -2.52
CA GLU A 148 10.08 -10.49 -3.74
C GLU A 148 9.77 -9.10 -4.29
N TYR A 149 9.72 -8.98 -5.61
CA TYR A 149 9.37 -7.78 -6.33
C TYR A 149 8.15 -8.07 -7.21
N PHE A 150 7.04 -7.44 -6.86
CA PHE A 150 5.83 -7.50 -7.67
C PHE A 150 5.97 -6.62 -8.91
N LYS A 151 5.41 -7.07 -10.03
CA LYS A 151 5.35 -6.27 -11.24
C LYS A 151 4.60 -4.98 -11.00
N SER A 152 5.11 -3.88 -11.55
CA SER A 152 4.49 -2.56 -11.45
C SER A 152 3.85 -2.17 -12.78
N TYR A 153 2.59 -1.75 -12.74
CA TYR A 153 1.81 -1.37 -13.92
C TYR A 153 1.57 0.14 -14.01
N TYR A 154 1.67 0.86 -12.89
CA TYR A 154 1.50 2.31 -12.79
C TYR A 154 0.23 2.86 -13.46
N LYS A 155 -0.91 2.15 -13.29
CA LYS A 155 -2.22 2.54 -13.87
C LYS A 155 -3.07 3.41 -12.93
N LEU A 156 -2.66 3.57 -11.66
CA LEU A 156 -3.33 4.37 -10.62
C LEU A 156 -2.34 5.30 -9.89
N ASN A 157 -1.39 5.90 -10.61
CA ASN A 157 -0.23 6.56 -10.02
C ASN A 157 -0.08 8.05 -10.41
N THR A 158 -1.16 8.65 -10.96
CA THR A 158 -1.26 10.09 -11.20
C THR A 158 -2.54 10.65 -10.58
N LYS A 159 -2.55 11.96 -10.28
CA LYS A 159 -3.78 12.64 -9.81
C LYS A 159 -4.96 12.43 -10.76
N LYS A 160 -4.70 12.48 -12.08
CA LYS A 160 -5.73 12.31 -13.12
C LYS A 160 -6.34 10.91 -13.07
N GLU A 161 -5.51 9.87 -13.02
CA GLU A 161 -5.97 8.48 -12.93
C GLU A 161 -6.75 8.22 -11.64
N ILE A 162 -6.21 8.63 -10.48
CA ILE A 162 -6.88 8.46 -9.18
C ILE A 162 -8.25 9.16 -9.19
N ASN A 163 -8.32 10.42 -9.61
CA ASN A 163 -9.59 11.15 -9.66
C ASN A 163 -10.60 10.54 -10.65
N SER A 164 -10.14 9.97 -11.74
CA SER A 164 -11.01 9.29 -12.71
C SER A 164 -11.64 8.03 -12.13
N PHE A 165 -10.84 7.18 -11.45
CA PHE A 165 -11.34 5.94 -10.86
C PHE A 165 -12.16 6.19 -9.57
N PHE A 166 -11.76 7.14 -8.76
CA PHE A 166 -12.42 7.48 -7.49
C PHE A 166 -13.30 8.75 -7.60
N LYS A 167 -13.94 8.97 -8.74
CA LYS A 167 -14.77 10.16 -9.02
C LYS A 167 -15.95 10.34 -8.04
N ASN A 168 -16.45 9.26 -7.47
CA ASN A 168 -17.52 9.26 -6.47
C ASN A 168 -17.03 9.47 -5.04
N PHE A 169 -15.73 9.65 -4.84
CA PHE A 169 -15.11 9.92 -3.55
C PHE A 169 -14.68 11.39 -3.45
N SER A 170 -14.69 11.93 -2.23
CA SER A 170 -14.04 13.21 -1.93
C SER A 170 -12.53 12.97 -1.83
N ASN A 171 -11.80 13.19 -2.93
CA ASN A 171 -10.37 12.89 -3.01
C ASN A 171 -9.52 14.03 -2.43
N LYS A 172 -8.63 13.72 -1.49
CA LYS A 172 -7.58 14.61 -0.99
C LYS A 172 -6.23 14.01 -1.33
N ILE A 173 -5.52 14.59 -2.29
CA ILE A 173 -4.24 14.10 -2.79
C ILE A 173 -3.12 15.03 -2.35
N PHE A 174 -2.11 14.46 -1.70
CA PHE A 174 -0.92 15.17 -1.24
C PHE A 174 0.30 14.65 -1.97
N LEU A 175 1.12 15.55 -2.45
CA LEU A 175 2.42 15.23 -3.02
C LEU A 175 3.51 15.46 -1.97
N PHE A 176 4.49 14.58 -1.92
CA PHE A 176 5.66 14.72 -1.06
C PHE A 176 6.90 14.21 -1.80
N THR A 177 8.05 14.75 -1.46
CA THR A 177 9.34 14.34 -1.99
C THR A 177 9.68 12.92 -1.52
N PRO A 178 10.27 12.10 -2.40
CA PRO A 178 10.71 10.76 -2.03
C PRO A 178 11.87 10.81 -1.02
N ASP A 179 12.09 9.68 -0.35
CA ASP A 179 13.20 9.49 0.59
C ASP A 179 14.57 9.67 -0.11
N PRO A 180 15.57 10.30 0.55
CA PRO A 180 16.93 10.46 0.06
C PRO A 180 17.59 9.18 -0.45
N ALA A 181 17.25 8.04 0.10
CA ALA A 181 17.76 6.74 -0.32
C ALA A 181 17.53 6.46 -1.82
N TYR A 182 16.43 6.94 -2.39
CA TYR A 182 16.13 6.80 -3.82
C TYR A 182 17.00 7.68 -4.73
N TYR A 183 17.69 8.66 -4.18
CA TYR A 183 18.66 9.51 -4.89
C TYR A 183 20.11 9.10 -4.64
N PHE A 184 20.35 7.86 -4.18
CA PHE A 184 21.67 7.35 -3.82
C PHE A 184 22.38 8.24 -2.78
N ASN A 185 21.62 8.97 -1.95
CA ASN A 185 22.11 9.97 -0.99
C ASN A 185 22.88 11.15 -1.64
N LEU A 186 22.73 11.35 -2.94
CA LEU A 186 23.33 12.48 -3.65
C LEU A 186 22.46 13.71 -3.45
N LYS A 187 22.94 14.68 -2.67
CA LYS A 187 22.21 15.92 -2.32
C LYS A 187 21.82 16.75 -3.55
N ILE A 188 22.59 16.67 -4.65
CA ILE A 188 22.34 17.41 -5.88
C ILE A 188 20.97 17.10 -6.52
N PHE A 189 20.43 15.90 -6.32
CA PHE A 189 19.10 15.53 -6.83
C PHE A 189 17.94 15.93 -5.91
N TYR A 190 18.24 16.57 -4.77
CA TYR A 190 17.23 16.98 -3.79
C TYR A 190 16.56 18.31 -4.13
N PHE A 191 17.19 19.10 -5.03
CA PHE A 191 16.80 20.46 -5.32
C PHE A 191 16.14 20.63 -6.72
N PHE A 192 15.79 19.54 -7.38
CA PHE A 192 15.08 19.56 -8.67
C PHE A 192 13.74 18.76 -8.57
#